data_5fa4f8af0fac646f594b810cd606315c
#
_entry.id   5fa4f8af0fac646f594b810cd606315c
#
_cell.length_a   1.000
_cell.length_b   1.000
_cell.length_c   1.000
_cell.angle_alpha   90.00
_cell.angle_beta   90.00
_cell.angle_gamma   90.00
#
_symmetry.space_group_name_H-M   'P 1'
#
loop_
_entity.id
_entity.type
_entity.pdbx_description
1 polymer ?
#
loop_
_entity_poly.entity_id
_entity_poly.type
_entity_poly.pdbx_seq_one_letter_code
_entity_poly.pdbx_strand_id
1 'polypeptide(L)'
;QVVPMEDINLHLTGDFHAITSANNLLCAMVDNHIQQGNALNIDPRRISVKRCMDMNDRALRNIVIGLGGKANGVPREDSFTITVATEVMAVFCLCSDIDDLKERLASILVGYTYDGRPVYARDLKAQGAMTALLKDAIKPNLVQTLEGTPAIMHGGPFANIAHGCNSLRATRLGLKLADY
;
A
#
# COMPACT_ATOMS: atom_id res chain seq x y z
N GLN A 1 -3.14 -0.54 26.24
CA GLN A 1 -3.79 0.54 25.45
C GLN A 1 -2.86 1.74 25.34
N VAL A 2 -3.02 2.52 24.30
CA VAL A 2 -2.21 3.72 24.01
C VAL A 2 -3.07 4.95 23.83
N VAL A 3 -2.46 6.12 24.00
CA VAL A 3 -3.08 7.43 23.79
C VAL A 3 -2.33 8.13 22.64
N PRO A 4 -2.98 8.69 21.64
CA PRO A 4 -4.43 8.75 21.42
C PRO A 4 -5.02 7.40 20.94
N MET A 5 -5.99 6.89 21.67
CA MET A 5 -6.50 5.52 21.44
C MET A 5 -7.29 5.41 20.12
N GLU A 6 -8.19 6.35 19.88
CA GLU A 6 -9.06 6.31 18.70
C GLU A 6 -8.25 6.47 17.40
N ASP A 7 -7.37 7.44 17.35
CA ASP A 7 -6.54 7.71 16.18
C ASP A 7 -5.63 6.51 15.83
N ILE A 8 -5.06 5.87 16.85
CA ILE A 8 -4.19 4.70 16.65
C ILE A 8 -5.00 3.45 16.30
N ASN A 9 -6.10 3.19 17.00
CA ASN A 9 -6.85 1.95 16.78
C ASN A 9 -7.69 1.99 15.50
N LEU A 10 -8.21 3.16 15.09
CA LEU A 10 -9.07 3.29 13.92
C LEU A 10 -8.28 3.58 12.65
N HIS A 11 -7.27 4.42 12.71
CA HIS A 11 -6.62 4.96 11.51
C HIS A 11 -5.10 4.91 11.51
N LEU A 12 -4.48 4.50 12.60
CA LEU A 12 -3.03 4.58 12.81
C LEU A 12 -2.47 5.96 12.40
N THR A 13 -3.15 7.04 12.87
CA THR A 13 -2.84 8.45 12.54
C THR A 13 -2.87 8.79 11.04
N GLY A 14 -3.65 8.07 10.25
CA GLY A 14 -3.82 8.28 8.81
C GLY A 14 -2.93 7.42 7.92
N ASP A 15 -2.05 6.60 8.48
CA ASP A 15 -1.14 5.75 7.72
C ASP A 15 -1.89 4.80 6.77
N PHE A 16 -2.98 4.19 7.22
CA PHE A 16 -3.80 3.31 6.39
C PHE A 16 -4.47 4.03 5.23
N HIS A 17 -4.93 5.25 5.44
CA HIS A 17 -5.50 6.06 4.36
C HIS A 17 -4.47 6.40 3.29
N ALA A 18 -3.24 6.72 3.71
CA ALA A 18 -2.13 6.98 2.80
C ALA A 18 -1.75 5.73 1.99
N ILE A 19 -1.68 4.57 2.63
CA ILE A 19 -1.37 3.29 1.98
C ILE A 19 -2.47 2.89 1.00
N THR A 20 -3.75 3.00 1.41
CA THR A 20 -4.90 2.76 0.54
C THR A 20 -4.85 3.67 -0.70
N SER A 21 -4.59 4.96 -0.49
CA SER A 21 -4.50 5.94 -1.58
C SER A 21 -3.36 5.61 -2.54
N ALA A 22 -2.18 5.28 -2.04
CA ALA A 22 -1.03 4.94 -2.88
C ALA A 22 -1.25 3.66 -3.69
N ASN A 23 -1.82 2.61 -3.07
CA ASN A 23 -2.13 1.36 -3.75
C ASN A 23 -3.20 1.55 -4.84
N ASN A 24 -4.28 2.24 -4.51
CA ASN A 24 -5.37 2.46 -5.47
C ASN A 24 -4.99 3.44 -6.58
N LEU A 25 -4.07 4.40 -6.31
CA LEU A 25 -3.47 5.22 -7.35
C LEU A 25 -2.74 4.34 -8.38
N LEU A 26 -1.93 3.37 -7.93
CA LEU A 26 -1.24 2.45 -8.83
C LEU A 26 -2.25 1.68 -9.70
N CYS A 27 -3.31 1.13 -9.11
CA CYS A 27 -4.36 0.44 -9.85
C CYS A 27 -5.05 1.35 -10.88
N ALA A 28 -5.35 2.59 -10.50
CA ALA A 28 -5.96 3.57 -11.40
C ALA A 28 -5.02 3.96 -12.55
N MET A 29 -3.72 4.07 -12.30
CA MET A 29 -2.72 4.33 -13.34
C MET A 29 -2.60 3.17 -14.32
N VAL A 30 -2.72 1.91 -13.88
CA VAL A 30 -2.77 0.74 -14.75
C VAL A 30 -3.99 0.81 -15.68
N ASP A 31 -5.18 1.02 -15.10
CA ASP A 31 -6.40 1.10 -15.91
C ASP A 31 -6.37 2.26 -16.90
N ASN A 32 -5.89 3.43 -16.46
CA ASN A 32 -5.71 4.56 -17.36
C ASN A 32 -4.70 4.27 -18.48
N HIS A 33 -3.59 3.62 -18.18
CA HIS A 33 -2.59 3.23 -19.18
C HIS A 33 -3.19 2.31 -20.25
N ILE A 34 -3.96 1.30 -19.83
CA ILE A 34 -4.64 0.38 -20.74
C ILE A 34 -5.68 1.11 -21.59
N GLN A 35 -6.46 2.00 -20.98
CA GLN A 35 -7.50 2.79 -21.66
C GLN A 35 -6.93 3.77 -22.66
N GLN A 36 -5.76 4.36 -22.41
CA GLN A 36 -5.10 5.36 -23.23
C GLN A 36 -4.14 4.79 -24.30
N GLY A 37 -4.37 3.56 -24.71
CA GLY A 37 -3.66 2.94 -25.83
C GLY A 37 -2.63 1.87 -25.44
N ASN A 38 -2.46 1.59 -24.17
CA ASN A 38 -1.68 0.44 -23.66
C ASN A 38 -0.28 0.30 -24.30
N ALA A 39 0.51 1.39 -24.31
CA ALA A 39 1.83 1.41 -24.94
C ALA A 39 2.80 0.34 -24.38
N LEU A 40 2.61 -0.11 -23.14
CA LEU A 40 3.38 -1.19 -22.53
C LEU A 40 2.88 -2.58 -22.91
N ASN A 41 1.79 -2.68 -23.67
CA ASN A 41 1.20 -3.94 -24.11
C ASN A 41 0.79 -4.88 -22.94
N ILE A 42 0.25 -4.31 -21.87
CA ILE A 42 -0.20 -5.06 -20.68
C ILE A 42 -1.41 -5.93 -21.05
N ASP A 43 -1.38 -7.21 -20.65
CA ASP A 43 -2.53 -8.10 -20.74
C ASP A 43 -3.49 -7.81 -19.56
N PRO A 44 -4.70 -7.30 -19.81
CA PRO A 44 -5.66 -6.98 -18.74
C PRO A 44 -6.07 -8.19 -17.88
N ARG A 45 -5.87 -9.41 -18.39
CA ARG A 45 -6.15 -10.66 -17.65
C ARG A 45 -5.01 -11.11 -16.76
N ARG A 46 -3.85 -10.46 -16.84
CA ARG A 46 -2.63 -10.82 -16.12
C ARG A 46 -2.11 -9.69 -15.22
N ILE A 47 -3.01 -8.87 -14.72
CA ILE A 47 -2.71 -7.83 -13.73
C ILE A 47 -2.68 -8.47 -12.35
N SER A 48 -1.55 -8.30 -11.65
CA SER A 48 -1.31 -8.86 -10.32
C SER A 48 -1.67 -7.90 -9.18
N VAL A 49 -1.47 -6.60 -9.39
CA VAL A 49 -1.86 -5.59 -8.39
C VAL A 49 -3.37 -5.51 -8.26
N LYS A 50 -3.85 -5.48 -7.02
CA LYS A 50 -5.29 -5.44 -6.70
C LYS A 50 -5.63 -4.17 -5.93
N ARG A 51 -6.87 -3.71 -6.07
CA ARG A 51 -7.41 -2.63 -5.24
C ARG A 51 -7.45 -3.03 -3.78
N CYS A 52 -7.48 -2.05 -2.92
CA CYS A 52 -7.63 -2.29 -1.50
C CYS A 52 -8.60 -1.31 -0.85
N MET A 53 -9.12 -1.71 0.29
CA MET A 53 -9.91 -0.89 1.19
C MET A 53 -9.63 -1.33 2.62
N ASP A 54 -9.83 -0.42 3.57
CA ASP A 54 -9.60 -0.71 4.99
C ASP A 54 -10.80 -1.45 5.61
N MET A 55 -11.27 -2.46 4.90
CA MET A 55 -12.35 -3.34 5.32
C MET A 55 -12.21 -4.68 4.59
N ASN A 56 -12.32 -5.79 5.33
CA ASN A 56 -12.29 -7.11 4.75
C ASN A 56 -13.71 -7.54 4.34
N ASP A 57 -14.08 -7.28 3.10
CA ASP A 57 -15.38 -7.65 2.55
C ASP A 57 -15.24 -8.82 1.58
N ARG A 58 -15.86 -9.95 1.93
CA ARG A 58 -15.85 -11.17 1.09
C ARG A 58 -16.55 -10.99 -0.24
N ALA A 59 -17.58 -10.15 -0.30
CA ALA A 59 -18.34 -9.90 -1.52
C ALA A 59 -17.53 -9.16 -2.59
N LEU A 60 -16.46 -8.46 -2.18
CA LEU A 60 -15.59 -7.69 -3.06
C LEU A 60 -14.28 -8.41 -3.43
N ARG A 61 -14.10 -9.66 -3.01
CA ARG A 61 -12.87 -10.43 -3.30
C ARG A 61 -12.75 -10.87 -4.75
N ASN A 62 -13.88 -11.05 -5.43
CA ASN A 62 -13.90 -11.36 -6.85
C ASN A 62 -14.98 -10.49 -7.50
N ILE A 63 -14.56 -9.50 -8.24
CA ILE A 63 -15.44 -8.52 -8.89
C ILE A 63 -15.07 -8.36 -10.35
N VAL A 64 -15.97 -7.80 -11.12
CA VAL A 64 -15.70 -7.34 -12.48
C VAL A 64 -15.73 -5.82 -12.49
N ILE A 65 -14.67 -5.20 -13.01
CA ILE A 65 -14.55 -3.75 -13.18
C ILE A 65 -14.61 -3.38 -14.65
N GLY A 66 -14.75 -2.07 -14.95
CA GLY A 66 -14.76 -1.53 -16.31
C GLY A 66 -16.07 -1.77 -17.07
N LEU A 67 -17.15 -2.12 -16.40
CA LEU A 67 -18.48 -2.26 -17.01
C LEU A 67 -19.09 -0.88 -17.28
N GLY A 68 -20.06 -0.84 -18.22
CA GLY A 68 -20.79 0.39 -18.57
C GLY A 68 -20.31 1.07 -19.85
N GLY A 69 -19.56 0.35 -20.69
CA GLY A 69 -19.14 0.79 -22.01
C GLY A 69 -17.71 1.33 -22.06
N LYS A 70 -17.27 1.68 -23.27
CA LYS A 70 -15.86 2.02 -23.59
C LYS A 70 -15.28 3.15 -22.72
N ALA A 71 -16.09 4.09 -22.29
CA ALA A 71 -15.65 5.21 -21.45
C ALA A 71 -15.21 4.78 -20.05
N ASN A 72 -15.69 3.62 -19.58
CA ASN A 72 -15.44 3.13 -18.21
C ASN A 72 -14.25 2.17 -18.10
N GLY A 73 -13.53 1.93 -19.17
CA GLY A 73 -12.35 1.08 -19.21
C GLY A 73 -12.56 -0.28 -19.89
N VAL A 74 -11.64 -1.19 -19.65
CA VAL A 74 -11.65 -2.54 -20.20
C VAL A 74 -12.20 -3.50 -19.13
N PRO A 75 -13.31 -4.22 -19.40
CA PRO A 75 -13.86 -5.18 -18.45
C PRO A 75 -12.84 -6.26 -18.11
N ARG A 76 -12.61 -6.46 -16.81
CA ARG A 76 -11.71 -7.49 -16.30
C ARG A 76 -12.05 -7.87 -14.86
N GLU A 77 -11.57 -9.02 -14.44
CA GLU A 77 -11.60 -9.41 -13.03
C GLU A 77 -10.67 -8.55 -12.19
N ASP A 78 -11.12 -8.19 -11.02
CA ASP A 78 -10.32 -7.52 -9.98
C ASP A 78 -10.81 -7.96 -8.61
N SER A 79 -10.22 -7.40 -7.56
CA SER A 79 -10.64 -7.65 -6.18
C SER A 79 -10.32 -6.44 -5.30
N PHE A 80 -11.02 -6.36 -4.17
CA PHE A 80 -10.58 -5.54 -3.05
C PHE A 80 -9.97 -6.42 -1.97
N THR A 81 -8.71 -6.16 -1.64
CA THR A 81 -8.05 -6.75 -0.48
C THR A 81 -8.07 -5.76 0.67
N ILE A 82 -7.87 -6.24 1.89
CA ILE A 82 -7.68 -5.32 3.02
C ILE A 82 -6.34 -4.58 2.86
N THR A 83 -6.31 -3.30 3.19
CA THR A 83 -5.15 -2.43 3.00
C THR A 83 -3.86 -3.02 3.56
N VAL A 84 -3.92 -3.65 4.72
CA VAL A 84 -2.75 -4.26 5.39
C VAL A 84 -2.17 -5.48 4.65
N ALA A 85 -2.91 -6.10 3.74
CA ALA A 85 -2.44 -7.22 2.92
C ALA A 85 -1.84 -6.78 1.57
N THR A 86 -1.70 -5.48 1.33
CA THR A 86 -1.12 -4.96 0.10
C THR A 86 0.41 -5.02 0.11
N GLU A 87 1.01 -5.17 -1.06
CA GLU A 87 2.46 -5.08 -1.22
C GLU A 87 2.98 -3.67 -0.84
N VAL A 88 2.18 -2.62 -1.05
CA VAL A 88 2.50 -1.26 -0.61
C VAL A 88 2.71 -1.20 0.90
N MET A 89 1.83 -1.85 1.69
CA MET A 89 2.01 -1.94 3.14
C MET A 89 3.30 -2.67 3.50
N ALA A 90 3.59 -3.80 2.84
CA ALA A 90 4.78 -4.58 3.12
C ALA A 90 6.07 -3.78 2.84
N VAL A 91 6.18 -3.16 1.67
CA VAL A 91 7.37 -2.36 1.33
C VAL A 91 7.50 -1.12 2.21
N PHE A 92 6.38 -0.48 2.56
CA PHE A 92 6.34 0.64 3.48
C PHE A 92 6.92 0.30 4.87
N CYS A 93 6.58 -0.84 5.40
CA CYS A 93 7.06 -1.27 6.72
C CYS A 93 8.51 -1.74 6.72
N LEU A 94 9.02 -2.20 5.59
CA LEU A 94 10.38 -2.72 5.43
C LEU A 94 11.38 -1.69 4.94
N CYS A 95 10.95 -0.51 4.48
CA CYS A 95 11.87 0.52 4.00
C CYS A 95 12.66 1.17 5.13
N SER A 96 13.89 1.58 4.81
CA SER A 96 14.78 2.29 5.72
C SER A 96 14.54 3.80 5.75
N ASP A 97 14.23 4.38 4.60
CA ASP A 97 14.02 5.82 4.40
C ASP A 97 13.11 6.06 3.18
N ILE A 98 12.94 7.32 2.80
CA ILE A 98 12.03 7.70 1.72
C ILE A 98 12.57 7.31 0.34
N ASP A 99 13.87 7.29 0.16
CA ASP A 99 14.48 6.92 -1.11
C ASP A 99 14.39 5.41 -1.32
N ASP A 100 14.69 4.61 -0.30
CA ASP A 100 14.48 3.15 -0.31
C ASP A 100 12.98 2.81 -0.50
N LEU A 101 12.06 3.56 0.13
CA LEU A 101 10.63 3.40 -0.13
C LEU A 101 10.31 3.60 -1.61
N LYS A 102 10.81 4.67 -2.21
CA LYS A 102 10.57 4.98 -3.62
C LYS A 102 11.10 3.89 -4.57
N GLU A 103 12.27 3.35 -4.29
CA GLU A 103 12.86 2.26 -5.08
C GLU A 103 12.06 0.96 -4.96
N ARG A 104 11.62 0.62 -3.75
CA ARG A 104 10.78 -0.55 -3.51
C ARG A 104 9.42 -0.41 -4.18
N LEU A 105 8.77 0.74 -4.07
CA LEU A 105 7.52 1.03 -4.77
C LEU A 105 7.69 0.91 -6.29
N ALA A 106 8.80 1.38 -6.83
CA ALA A 106 9.14 1.25 -8.25
C ALA A 106 9.22 -0.22 -8.71
N SER A 107 9.55 -1.12 -7.80
CA SER A 107 9.76 -2.55 -8.06
C SER A 107 8.51 -3.41 -7.86
N ILE A 108 7.38 -2.84 -7.47
CA ILE A 108 6.11 -3.57 -7.35
C ILE A 108 5.69 -4.10 -8.72
N LEU A 109 5.43 -5.41 -8.78
CA LEU A 109 4.95 -6.07 -9.98
C LEU A 109 3.48 -5.71 -10.24
N VAL A 110 3.23 -5.06 -11.36
CA VAL A 110 1.88 -4.65 -11.77
C VAL A 110 1.14 -5.77 -12.49
N GLY A 111 1.84 -6.51 -13.33
CA GLY A 111 1.27 -7.57 -14.15
C GLY A 111 2.25 -7.99 -15.26
N TYR A 112 1.69 -8.52 -16.32
CA TYR A 112 2.47 -9.03 -17.45
C TYR A 112 1.94 -8.50 -18.78
N THR A 113 2.82 -8.38 -19.75
CA THR A 113 2.48 -8.11 -21.14
C THR A 113 1.87 -9.35 -21.81
N TYR A 114 1.25 -9.19 -22.99
CA TYR A 114 0.71 -10.32 -23.77
C TYR A 114 1.80 -11.35 -24.14
N ASP A 115 3.05 -10.92 -24.32
CA ASP A 115 4.20 -11.79 -24.59
C ASP A 115 4.90 -12.31 -23.30
N GLY A 116 4.32 -12.03 -22.13
CA GLY A 116 4.75 -12.63 -20.87
C GLY A 116 5.86 -11.89 -20.12
N ARG A 117 6.26 -10.71 -20.55
CA ARG A 117 7.25 -9.88 -19.82
C ARG A 117 6.62 -9.22 -18.59
N PRO A 118 7.31 -9.16 -17.44
CA PRO A 118 6.82 -8.46 -16.26
C PRO A 118 6.78 -6.94 -16.50
N VAL A 119 5.76 -6.30 -15.94
CA VAL A 119 5.59 -4.84 -15.90
C VAL A 119 5.58 -4.40 -14.45
N TYR A 120 6.38 -3.39 -14.13
CA TYR A 120 6.54 -2.87 -12.78
C TYR A 120 5.96 -1.45 -12.65
N ALA A 121 5.76 -1.00 -11.42
CA ALA A 121 5.27 0.35 -11.15
C ALA A 121 6.18 1.46 -11.74
N ARG A 122 7.49 1.19 -11.87
CA ARG A 122 8.45 2.09 -12.54
C ARG A 122 8.14 2.32 -14.02
N ASP A 123 7.63 1.31 -14.70
CA ASP A 123 7.31 1.40 -16.14
C ASP A 123 6.12 2.33 -16.39
N LEU A 124 5.25 2.46 -15.39
CA LEU A 124 4.16 3.44 -15.34
C LEU A 124 4.57 4.77 -14.73
N LYS A 125 5.81 4.91 -14.23
CA LYS A 125 6.32 6.09 -13.51
C LYS A 125 5.48 6.43 -12.26
N ALA A 126 4.89 5.43 -11.62
CA ALA A 126 3.95 5.62 -10.50
C ALA A 126 4.65 5.92 -9.17
N GLN A 127 5.89 5.46 -8.98
CA GLN A 127 6.60 5.48 -7.70
C GLN A 127 6.72 6.88 -7.07
N GLY A 128 6.86 7.92 -7.89
CA GLY A 128 6.98 9.29 -7.37
C GLY A 128 5.70 9.79 -6.71
N ALA A 129 4.56 9.59 -7.37
CA ALA A 129 3.25 9.97 -6.85
C ALA A 129 2.86 9.11 -5.62
N MET A 130 3.14 7.81 -5.66
CA MET A 130 2.93 6.92 -4.51
C MET A 130 3.77 7.36 -3.30
N THR A 131 5.04 7.68 -3.50
CA THR A 131 5.93 8.17 -2.43
C THR A 131 5.43 9.50 -1.86
N ALA A 132 4.92 10.40 -2.68
CA ALA A 132 4.36 11.67 -2.23
C ALA A 132 3.15 11.48 -1.30
N LEU A 133 2.27 10.52 -1.61
CA LEU A 133 1.13 10.16 -0.75
C LEU A 133 1.57 9.55 0.58
N LEU A 134 2.71 8.86 0.63
CA LEU A 134 3.23 8.19 1.81
C LEU A 134 4.20 9.04 2.65
N LYS A 135 4.52 10.26 2.19
CA LYS A 135 5.56 11.12 2.76
C LYS A 135 5.41 11.38 4.26
N ASP A 136 4.20 11.63 4.72
CA ASP A 136 3.97 11.91 6.15
C ASP A 136 3.75 10.61 6.94
N ALA A 137 3.10 9.64 6.34
CA ALA A 137 2.88 8.33 6.94
C ALA A 137 4.19 7.58 7.28
N ILE A 138 5.29 7.84 6.58
CA ILE A 138 6.58 7.17 6.80
C ILE A 138 7.22 7.49 8.16
N LYS A 139 6.74 8.50 8.87
CA LYS A 139 7.25 8.89 10.19
C LYS A 139 6.62 8.00 11.27
N PRO A 140 7.41 7.32 12.12
CA PRO A 140 6.87 6.57 13.24
C PRO A 140 6.03 7.44 14.17
N ASN A 141 4.94 6.86 14.69
CA ASN A 141 4.05 7.54 15.63
C ASN A 141 4.59 7.39 17.05
N LEU A 142 4.82 8.52 17.73
CA LEU A 142 5.11 8.56 19.15
C LEU A 142 3.79 8.70 19.91
N VAL A 143 3.50 7.74 20.75
CA VAL A 143 2.27 7.65 21.53
C VAL A 143 2.59 7.44 23.00
N GLN A 144 1.59 7.38 23.84
CA GLN A 144 1.73 7.18 25.28
C GLN A 144 0.86 6.03 25.75
N THR A 145 1.39 5.18 26.63
CA THR A 145 0.58 4.15 27.29
C THR A 145 -0.37 4.80 28.30
N LEU A 146 -1.35 4.06 28.80
CA LEU A 146 -2.25 4.56 29.85
C LEU A 146 -1.51 4.93 31.13
N GLU A 147 -0.37 4.29 31.39
CA GLU A 147 0.50 4.55 32.54
C GLU A 147 1.42 5.75 32.33
N GLY A 148 1.34 6.42 31.16
CA GLY A 148 2.15 7.59 30.86
C GLY A 148 3.53 7.28 30.27
N THR A 149 3.84 6.03 29.94
CA THR A 149 5.12 5.65 29.34
C THR A 149 5.12 5.95 27.83
N PRO A 150 6.14 6.62 27.27
CA PRO A 150 6.27 6.81 25.85
C PRO A 150 6.36 5.47 25.11
N ALA A 151 5.72 5.37 23.96
CA ALA A 151 5.77 4.20 23.08
C ALA A 151 5.82 4.62 21.62
N ILE A 152 6.41 3.78 20.78
CA ILE A 152 6.49 4.01 19.33
C ILE A 152 5.63 2.98 18.63
N MET A 153 4.70 3.44 17.79
CA MET A 153 3.85 2.58 16.97
C MET A 153 3.93 3.01 15.51
N HIS A 154 4.14 2.03 14.62
CA HIS A 154 4.19 2.32 13.19
C HIS A 154 4.04 1.04 12.35
N GLY A 155 3.09 1.05 11.42
CA GLY A 155 2.97 0.04 10.36
C GLY A 155 2.64 -1.39 10.78
N GLY A 156 2.32 -1.64 12.05
CA GLY A 156 2.30 -2.98 12.55
C GLY A 156 1.13 -3.53 13.34
N PRO A 157 -0.10 -2.96 13.33
CA PRO A 157 -1.17 -3.55 14.16
C PRO A 157 -1.62 -4.94 13.66
N PHE A 158 -1.18 -5.38 12.49
CA PHE A 158 -1.53 -6.67 11.87
C PHE A 158 -0.30 -7.54 11.63
N ALA A 159 0.50 -7.71 12.66
CA ALA A 159 1.74 -8.50 12.66
C ALA A 159 1.58 -9.92 12.10
N ASN A 160 0.45 -10.54 12.32
CA ASN A 160 0.12 -11.87 11.83
C ASN A 160 -0.18 -11.94 10.33
N ILE A 161 -0.32 -10.81 9.66
CA ILE A 161 -0.62 -10.75 8.22
C ILE A 161 0.63 -10.43 7.41
N ALA A 162 1.53 -9.56 7.93
CA ALA A 162 2.61 -9.02 7.12
C ALA A 162 4.02 -9.33 7.67
N HIS A 163 4.55 -8.58 8.61
CA HIS A 163 6.01 -8.51 8.84
C HIS A 163 6.39 -8.16 10.27
N GLY A 164 5.54 -8.37 11.24
CA GLY A 164 5.82 -8.14 12.66
C GLY A 164 5.05 -6.98 13.28
N CYS A 165 5.29 -6.73 14.56
CA CYS A 165 4.49 -5.81 15.37
C CYS A 165 4.75 -4.33 15.09
N ASN A 166 5.80 -4.01 14.33
CA ASN A 166 6.22 -2.63 14.06
C ASN A 166 7.02 -2.55 12.77
N SER A 167 7.11 -1.36 12.18
CA SER A 167 7.98 -1.14 11.02
C SER A 167 9.45 -1.28 11.39
N LEU A 168 10.30 -1.55 10.39
CA LEU A 168 11.75 -1.59 10.56
C LEU A 168 12.29 -0.25 11.09
N ARG A 169 11.73 0.87 10.64
CA ARG A 169 12.12 2.21 11.08
C ARG A 169 11.77 2.46 12.55
N ALA A 170 10.54 2.12 12.94
CA ALA A 170 10.11 2.28 14.34
C ALA A 170 10.92 1.38 15.27
N THR A 171 11.19 0.14 14.88
CA THR A 171 12.04 -0.77 15.64
C THR A 171 13.47 -0.23 15.81
N ARG A 172 14.07 0.26 14.73
CA ARG A 172 15.43 0.87 14.78
C ARG A 172 15.48 2.13 15.65
N LEU A 173 14.41 2.93 15.61
CA LEU A 173 14.29 4.11 16.45
C LEU A 173 14.11 3.71 17.92
N GLY A 174 13.23 2.76 18.20
CA GLY A 174 12.99 2.22 19.54
C GLY A 174 14.26 1.69 20.18
N LEU A 175 15.04 0.89 19.46
CA LEU A 175 16.31 0.35 19.94
C LEU A 175 17.37 1.41 20.29
N LYS A 176 17.23 2.63 19.80
CA LYS A 176 18.13 3.76 20.13
C LYS A 176 17.66 4.58 21.33
N LEU A 177 16.38 4.51 21.66
CA LEU A 177 15.75 5.38 22.66
C LEU A 177 15.26 4.63 23.89
N ALA A 178 14.97 3.34 23.78
CA ALA A 178 14.45 2.54 24.87
C ALA A 178 15.58 1.90 25.69
N ASP A 179 15.35 1.78 26.99
CA ASP A 179 16.24 1.08 27.92
C ASP A 179 15.96 -0.43 27.91
N TYR A 180 14.77 -0.86 27.45
CA TYR A 180 14.30 -2.24 27.39
C TYR A 180 13.62 -2.54 26.06
#